data_3610ad4103e1bbab7694b3a5f1852a60
#
_entry.id   3610ad4103e1bbab7694b3a5f1852a60
#
_cell.length_a   1.000
_cell.length_b   1.000
_cell.length_c   1.000
_cell.angle_alpha   90.00
_cell.angle_beta   90.00
_cell.angle_gamma   90.00
#
_symmetry.space_group_name_H-M   'P 1'
#
loop_
_entity.id
_entity.type
_entity.pdbx_description
1 polymer ?
#
loop_
_entity_poly.entity_id
_entity_poly.type
_entity_poly.pdbx_seq_one_letter_code
_entity_poly.pdbx_strand_id
1 'polypeptide(L)'
;MDHAPQRGPMHTPVPRALKLTCTDVSYPGGTEHIRRVRADLRVVLYNCPRADDVILCASELAANAALHSRSRLPDGTFAVRAIIDPYHYVRVEVQDDGGPWNQGMIDPTRHHGLDIVRAVADEWGIDGDHTSRTIWARFDWLE
;
A
#
# COMPACT_ATOMS: atom_id res chain seq x y z
N MET A 1 16.12 -42.73 13.50
CA MET A 1 15.98 -42.31 13.56
C MET A 1 15.60 -41.63 13.22
N ASP A 2 15.56 -41.65 13.15
CA ASP A 2 15.15 -41.04 12.97
C ASP A 2 14.55 -40.40 12.87
N HIS A 3 14.48 -40.14 12.84
CA HIS A 3 13.90 -39.58 12.82
C HIS A 3 13.47 -38.89 12.51
N ALA A 4 13.52 -38.92 12.36
CA ALA A 4 13.08 -38.35 12.15
C ALA A 4 12.73 -37.57 11.87
N PRO A 5 12.63 -37.44 11.96
CA PRO A 5 12.13 -36.74 11.56
C PRO A 5 11.71 -36.06 11.20
N GLN A 6 11.70 -36.03 11.20
CA GLN A 6 11.33 -35.50 10.89
C GLN A 6 10.85 -34.74 10.78
N ARG A 7 10.90 -34.67 10.83
CA ARG A 7 10.49 -33.95 10.54
C ARG A 7 10.07 -33.33 10.14
N GLY A 8 10.13 -33.12 9.94
CA GLY A 8 9.86 -32.57 9.52
C GLY A 8 9.38 -32.04 8.92
N PRO A 9 9.15 -32.29 8.66
CA PRO A 9 8.63 -31.68 7.87
C PRO A 9 7.83 -31.02 7.72
N MET A 10 7.52 -31.09 8.04
CA MET A 10 6.79 -30.49 7.86
C MET A 10 6.88 -29.31 7.89
N HIS A 11 7.16 -28.97 7.72
CA HIS A 11 7.32 -27.91 7.70
C HIS A 11 7.74 -27.12 6.81
N THR A 12 7.80 -27.00 6.57
CA THR A 12 8.40 -26.28 5.88
C THR A 12 8.06 -25.92 4.57
N PRO A 13 7.77 -26.69 3.75
CA PRO A 13 7.61 -26.31 2.40
C PRO A 13 6.42 -25.43 2.17
N VAL A 14 5.50 -25.51 3.02
CA VAL A 14 4.36 -24.65 2.85
C VAL A 14 4.71 -23.22 2.55
N PRO A 15 5.64 -22.62 3.25
CA PRO A 15 5.98 -21.24 2.97
C PRO A 15 6.36 -20.97 1.55
N ARG A 16 6.80 -21.99 0.88
CA ARG A 16 7.22 -21.79 -0.44
C ARG A 16 6.10 -21.56 -1.34
N ALA A 17 5.07 -22.29 -1.13
CA ALA A 17 3.87 -22.13 -1.90
C ALA A 17 3.24 -20.77 -1.64
N LEU A 18 3.61 -20.12 -0.56
CA LEU A 18 3.06 -18.85 -0.17
C LEU A 18 4.03 -17.72 -0.46
N LYS A 19 4.54 -17.71 -1.67
CA LYS A 19 5.46 -16.68 -2.07
C LYS A 19 4.82 -15.32 -2.05
N LEU A 20 5.66 -14.31 -1.89
CA LEU A 20 5.21 -12.93 -1.98
C LEU A 20 4.59 -12.68 -3.35
N THR A 21 3.49 -11.95 -3.34
CA THR A 21 2.90 -11.43 -4.54
C THR A 21 3.15 -9.94 -4.58
N CYS A 22 3.68 -9.44 -5.70
CA CYS A 22 3.96 -8.03 -5.85
C CYS A 22 3.25 -7.51 -7.07
N THR A 23 2.56 -6.40 -6.93
CA THR A 23 1.95 -5.70 -8.06
C THR A 23 2.48 -4.28 -8.09
N ASP A 24 2.56 -3.70 -9.27
CA ASP A 24 3.05 -2.33 -9.44
C ASP A 24 2.32 -1.74 -10.64
N VAL A 25 1.40 -0.85 -10.39
CA VAL A 25 0.56 -0.26 -11.43
C VAL A 25 0.67 1.26 -11.36
N SER A 26 0.93 1.89 -12.50
CA SER A 26 0.94 3.34 -12.60
C SER A 26 -0.39 3.85 -13.10
N TYR A 27 -0.81 4.96 -12.56
CA TYR A 27 -2.07 5.60 -12.92
C TYR A 27 -1.80 7.06 -13.28
N PRO A 28 -2.56 7.62 -14.22
CA PRO A 28 -2.48 9.06 -14.45
C PRO A 28 -2.88 9.81 -13.18
N GLY A 29 -2.23 10.93 -12.91
CA GLY A 29 -2.60 11.77 -11.80
C GLY A 29 -4.01 12.28 -11.98
N GLY A 30 -4.71 12.48 -10.89
CA GLY A 30 -6.09 12.91 -10.96
C GLY A 30 -6.96 11.99 -10.13
N THR A 31 -7.96 12.58 -9.50
CA THR A 31 -8.79 11.84 -8.56
C THR A 31 -9.74 10.87 -9.25
N GLU A 32 -9.99 11.06 -10.52
CA GLU A 32 -10.91 10.19 -11.26
C GLU A 32 -10.37 8.77 -11.43
N HIS A 33 -9.07 8.57 -11.21
CA HIS A 33 -8.46 7.24 -11.36
C HIS A 33 -8.42 6.46 -10.06
N ILE A 34 -8.82 7.05 -8.94
CA ILE A 34 -8.80 6.37 -7.65
C ILE A 34 -9.75 5.18 -7.65
N ARG A 35 -10.84 5.28 -8.37
CA ARG A 35 -11.78 4.18 -8.50
C ARG A 35 -11.10 2.93 -9.07
N ARG A 36 -10.20 3.12 -10.04
CA ARG A 36 -9.47 2.02 -10.62
C ARG A 36 -8.47 1.40 -9.63
N VAL A 37 -7.85 2.25 -8.81
CA VAL A 37 -6.98 1.76 -7.77
C VAL A 37 -7.73 0.79 -6.86
N ARG A 38 -8.93 1.16 -6.45
CA ARG A 38 -9.75 0.32 -5.60
C ARG A 38 -10.11 -1.00 -6.29
N ALA A 39 -10.53 -0.91 -7.54
CA ALA A 39 -10.93 -2.11 -8.29
C ALA A 39 -9.76 -3.07 -8.46
N ASP A 40 -8.59 -2.54 -8.79
CA ASP A 40 -7.40 -3.36 -9.00
C ASP A 40 -6.97 -4.03 -7.69
N LEU A 41 -7.01 -3.30 -6.59
CA LEU A 41 -6.63 -3.86 -5.30
C LEU A 41 -7.63 -4.92 -4.83
N ARG A 42 -8.92 -4.76 -5.13
CA ARG A 42 -9.89 -5.79 -4.76
C ARG A 42 -9.57 -7.12 -5.40
N VAL A 43 -9.07 -7.09 -6.63
CA VAL A 43 -8.71 -8.32 -7.32
C VAL A 43 -7.55 -9.01 -6.62
N VAL A 44 -6.48 -8.27 -6.32
CA VAL A 44 -5.30 -8.90 -5.72
C VAL A 44 -5.46 -9.23 -4.25
N LEU A 45 -6.38 -8.57 -3.56
CA LEU A 45 -6.60 -8.77 -2.13
C LEU A 45 -7.83 -9.63 -1.84
N TYR A 46 -8.30 -10.40 -2.82
CA TYR A 46 -9.59 -11.08 -2.74
C TYR A 46 -9.75 -11.98 -1.51
N ASN A 47 -8.66 -12.55 -1.01
CA ASN A 47 -8.73 -13.43 0.16
C ASN A 47 -8.05 -12.82 1.40
N CYS A 48 -7.72 -11.55 1.35
CA CYS A 48 -7.07 -10.91 2.49
C CYS A 48 -8.13 -10.43 3.49
N PRO A 49 -8.03 -10.82 4.76
CA PRO A 49 -9.04 -10.41 5.74
C PRO A 49 -9.01 -8.92 6.03
N ARG A 50 -7.92 -8.23 5.71
CA ARG A 50 -7.79 -6.79 5.93
C ARG A 50 -7.95 -6.00 4.63
N ALA A 51 -8.54 -6.61 3.58
CA ALA A 51 -8.64 -5.96 2.28
C ALA A 51 -9.30 -4.57 2.35
N ASP A 52 -10.37 -4.44 3.09
CA ASP A 52 -11.08 -3.15 3.18
C ASP A 52 -10.21 -2.08 3.81
N ASP A 53 -9.46 -2.42 4.84
CA ASP A 53 -8.54 -1.47 5.47
C ASP A 53 -7.44 -1.05 4.51
N VAL A 54 -6.87 -2.01 3.80
CA VAL A 54 -5.81 -1.73 2.83
C VAL A 54 -6.32 -0.82 1.72
N ILE A 55 -7.50 -1.12 1.19
CA ILE A 55 -8.08 -0.35 0.10
C ILE A 55 -8.42 1.07 0.55
N LEU A 56 -8.94 1.20 1.75
CA LEU A 56 -9.22 2.52 2.31
C LEU A 56 -7.94 3.35 2.38
N CYS A 57 -6.88 2.80 2.97
CA CYS A 57 -5.63 3.53 3.10
C CYS A 57 -5.01 3.83 1.75
N ALA A 58 -4.98 2.86 0.84
CA ALA A 58 -4.42 3.08 -0.48
C ALA A 58 -5.18 4.17 -1.24
N SER A 59 -6.50 4.22 -1.09
CA SER A 59 -7.32 5.24 -1.71
C SER A 59 -6.96 6.63 -1.20
N GLU A 60 -6.75 6.74 0.11
CA GLU A 60 -6.36 8.01 0.71
C GLU A 60 -4.97 8.44 0.28
N LEU A 61 -4.04 7.50 0.20
CA LEU A 61 -2.70 7.79 -0.26
C LEU A 61 -2.68 8.20 -1.73
N ALA A 62 -3.51 7.54 -2.54
CA ALA A 62 -3.64 7.90 -3.95
C ALA A 62 -4.25 9.29 -4.10
N ALA A 63 -5.24 9.63 -3.29
CA ALA A 63 -5.82 10.96 -3.30
C ALA A 63 -4.77 12.01 -2.91
N ASN A 64 -3.93 11.68 -1.95
CA ASN A 64 -2.84 12.56 -1.53
C ASN A 64 -1.90 12.83 -2.71
N ALA A 65 -1.50 11.78 -3.42
CA ALA A 65 -0.64 11.93 -4.58
C ALA A 65 -1.31 12.78 -5.67
N ALA A 66 -2.58 12.53 -5.93
CA ALA A 66 -3.31 13.20 -6.99
C ALA A 66 -3.56 14.67 -6.70
N LEU A 67 -3.63 15.05 -5.41
CA LEU A 67 -4.00 16.41 -5.04
C LEU A 67 -2.82 17.26 -4.59
N HIS A 68 -1.80 16.64 -4.02
CA HIS A 68 -0.77 17.39 -3.29
C HIS A 68 0.65 17.15 -3.79
N SER A 69 0.84 16.40 -4.87
CA SER A 69 2.16 16.20 -5.42
C SER A 69 2.21 16.71 -6.86
N ARG A 70 3.40 16.63 -7.46
CA ARG A 70 3.55 16.98 -8.87
C ARG A 70 2.81 16.01 -9.77
N SER A 71 2.36 14.88 -9.24
CA SER A 71 1.55 13.93 -10.02
C SER A 71 0.24 14.54 -10.48
N ARG A 72 -0.20 15.64 -9.87
CA ARG A 72 -1.42 16.35 -10.29
C ARG A 72 -1.24 17.17 -11.56
N LEU A 73 0.00 17.39 -11.96
CA LEU A 73 0.30 18.19 -13.14
C LEU A 73 0.02 17.40 -14.40
N PRO A 74 -0.15 18.09 -15.56
CA PRO A 74 -0.34 17.37 -16.83
C PRO A 74 0.76 16.33 -17.01
N ASP A 75 0.37 15.14 -17.45
CA ASP A 75 1.26 14.01 -17.65
C ASP A 75 1.86 13.45 -16.38
N GLY A 76 1.43 13.94 -15.22
CA GLY A 76 1.86 13.35 -13.96
C GLY A 76 1.23 11.98 -13.75
N THR A 77 1.94 11.14 -12.99
CA THR A 77 1.46 9.80 -12.66
C THR A 77 1.77 9.49 -11.20
N PHE A 78 1.09 8.51 -10.67
CA PHE A 78 1.49 7.92 -9.39
C PHE A 78 1.43 6.41 -9.54
N ALA A 79 2.23 5.70 -8.75
CA ALA A 79 2.29 4.25 -8.80
C ALA A 79 1.77 3.67 -7.49
N VAL A 80 1.01 2.60 -7.59
CA VAL A 80 0.52 1.86 -6.43
C VAL A 80 1.13 0.47 -6.47
N ARG A 81 1.83 0.11 -5.41
CA ARG A 81 2.42 -1.21 -5.27
C ARG A 81 1.76 -1.92 -4.10
N ALA A 82 1.47 -3.19 -4.29
CA ALA A 82 0.98 -4.04 -3.21
C ALA A 82 1.93 -5.22 -3.09
N ILE A 83 2.39 -5.47 -1.88
CA ILE A 83 3.26 -6.58 -1.56
C ILE A 83 2.47 -7.43 -0.57
N ILE A 84 2.13 -8.65 -0.98
CA ILE A 84 1.29 -9.53 -0.20
C ILE A 84 2.11 -10.73 0.21
N ASP A 85 2.30 -10.89 1.50
CA ASP A 85 2.88 -12.10 2.08
C ASP A 85 1.72 -12.86 2.69
N PRO A 86 1.19 -13.87 1.98
CA PRO A 86 -0.06 -14.52 2.40
C PRO A 86 0.00 -15.01 3.83
N TYR A 87 -1.07 -14.72 4.57
CA TYR A 87 -1.24 -15.08 5.97
C TYR A 87 -0.33 -14.31 6.93
N HIS A 88 0.52 -13.42 6.42
CA HIS A 88 1.41 -12.63 7.27
C HIS A 88 1.08 -11.15 7.22
N TYR A 89 1.20 -10.53 6.05
CA TYR A 89 0.93 -9.10 5.97
C TYR A 89 0.67 -8.66 4.52
N VAL A 90 0.14 -7.47 4.42
CA VAL A 90 0.08 -6.72 3.15
C VAL A 90 0.76 -5.39 3.39
N ARG A 91 1.61 -4.99 2.48
CA ARG A 91 2.19 -3.65 2.46
C ARG A 91 1.74 -2.98 1.17
N VAL A 92 1.16 -1.81 1.30
CA VAL A 92 0.78 -1.02 0.13
C VAL A 92 1.64 0.23 0.10
N GLU A 93 2.06 0.62 -1.10
CA GLU A 93 2.90 1.80 -1.30
C GLU A 93 2.32 2.64 -2.41
N VAL A 94 2.32 3.95 -2.20
CA VAL A 94 1.95 4.89 -3.26
C VAL A 94 3.12 5.82 -3.47
N GLN A 95 3.67 5.80 -4.68
CA GLN A 95 4.79 6.64 -5.06
C GLN A 95 4.29 7.75 -5.96
N ASP A 96 4.66 8.98 -5.64
CA ASP A 96 4.29 10.14 -6.44
C ASP A 96 5.54 10.88 -6.91
N ASP A 97 5.31 11.93 -7.71
CA ASP A 97 6.39 12.71 -8.31
C ASP A 97 6.96 13.77 -7.36
N GLY A 98 6.63 13.67 -6.08
CA GLY A 98 7.16 14.58 -5.09
C GLY A 98 6.60 15.99 -5.21
N GLY A 99 7.43 16.95 -4.88
CA GLY A 99 7.04 18.34 -4.92
C GLY A 99 7.28 19.00 -3.56
N PRO A 100 6.92 20.25 -3.42
CA PRO A 100 7.13 20.98 -2.17
C PRO A 100 6.07 20.65 -1.11
N TRP A 101 5.85 19.37 -0.90
CA TRP A 101 4.87 18.91 0.07
C TRP A 101 5.41 19.08 1.48
N ASN A 102 4.56 19.50 2.38
CA ASN A 102 4.90 19.57 3.80
C ASN A 102 3.61 19.57 4.61
N GLN A 103 3.77 19.53 5.93
CA GLN A 103 2.62 19.48 6.83
C GLN A 103 1.74 20.72 6.70
N GLY A 104 2.32 21.84 6.33
CA GLY A 104 1.55 23.07 6.17
C GLY A 104 0.60 23.05 5.01
N MET A 105 0.76 22.12 4.08
CA MET A 105 -0.16 21.96 2.97
C MET A 105 -1.40 21.19 3.36
N ILE A 106 -1.40 20.57 4.52
CA ILE A 106 -2.51 19.79 5.00
C ILE A 106 -3.44 20.73 5.75
N ASP A 107 -4.68 20.80 5.27
CA ASP A 107 -5.69 21.64 5.90
C ASP A 107 -6.05 21.06 7.27
N PRO A 108 -5.76 21.76 8.36
CA PRO A 108 -5.99 21.22 9.69
C PRO A 108 -7.47 21.05 10.04
N THR A 109 -8.35 21.62 9.25
CA THR A 109 -9.78 21.50 9.53
C THR A 109 -10.42 20.32 8.79
N ARG A 110 -9.62 19.59 8.01
CA ARG A 110 -10.12 18.49 7.22
C ARG A 110 -9.53 17.18 7.69
N HIS A 111 -10.25 16.13 7.41
CA HIS A 111 -9.73 14.78 7.63
C HIS A 111 -8.74 14.46 6.51
N HIS A 112 -7.57 13.96 6.89
CA HIS A 112 -6.51 13.68 5.92
C HIS A 112 -6.24 12.20 5.79
N GLY A 113 -5.75 11.81 4.61
CA GLY A 113 -5.38 10.44 4.36
C GLY A 113 -4.38 9.90 5.35
N LEU A 114 -3.42 10.74 5.77
CA LEU A 114 -2.43 10.29 6.74
C LEU A 114 -3.04 10.02 8.11
N ASP A 115 -4.10 10.75 8.47
CA ASP A 115 -4.79 10.47 9.73
C ASP A 115 -5.48 9.11 9.66
N ILE A 116 -6.06 8.78 8.53
CA ILE A 116 -6.71 7.49 8.33
C ILE A 116 -5.67 6.38 8.37
N VAL A 117 -4.55 6.56 7.68
CA VAL A 117 -3.47 5.58 7.66
C VAL A 117 -2.95 5.35 9.07
N ARG A 118 -2.72 6.44 9.81
CA ARG A 118 -2.22 6.34 11.18
C ARG A 118 -3.17 5.58 12.08
N ALA A 119 -4.48 5.73 11.85
CA ALA A 119 -5.48 5.08 12.68
C ALA A 119 -5.67 3.61 12.34
N VAL A 120 -5.44 3.22 11.09
CA VAL A 120 -5.85 1.91 10.59
C VAL A 120 -4.68 0.97 10.34
N ALA A 121 -3.55 1.48 9.84
CA ALA A 121 -2.40 0.64 9.52
C ALA A 121 -1.66 0.22 10.80
N ASP A 122 -1.05 -0.94 10.74
CA ASP A 122 -0.21 -1.41 11.85
C ASP A 122 1.13 -0.67 11.88
N GLU A 123 1.62 -0.30 10.71
CA GLU A 123 2.84 0.47 10.58
C GLU A 123 2.78 1.27 9.29
N TRP A 124 3.44 2.41 9.25
CA TRP A 124 3.47 3.23 8.05
C TRP A 124 4.66 4.14 8.06
N GLY A 125 5.01 4.70 6.91
CA GLY A 125 6.14 5.61 6.81
C GLY A 125 6.14 6.36 5.50
N ILE A 126 7.07 7.29 5.41
CA ILE A 126 7.26 8.13 4.23
C ILE A 126 8.75 8.08 3.88
N ASP A 127 9.04 7.76 2.61
CA ASP A 127 10.40 7.73 2.11
C ASP A 127 10.51 8.64 0.89
N GLY A 128 11.74 9.08 0.59
CA GLY A 128 11.98 9.86 -0.60
C GLY A 128 12.27 11.31 -0.31
N ASP A 129 12.19 12.13 -1.35
CA ASP A 129 12.51 13.52 -1.27
C ASP A 129 11.54 14.35 -2.11
N HIS A 130 11.95 15.57 -2.49
CA HIS A 130 11.05 16.44 -3.24
C HIS A 130 10.91 16.03 -4.71
N THR A 131 11.67 15.05 -5.19
CA THR A 131 11.57 14.58 -6.57
C THR A 131 10.75 13.31 -6.71
N SER A 132 10.69 12.53 -5.65
CA SER A 132 9.94 11.27 -5.66
C SER A 132 9.70 10.87 -4.22
N ARG A 133 8.46 10.61 -3.90
CA ARG A 133 8.08 10.27 -2.52
C ARG A 133 7.21 9.04 -2.53
N THR A 134 7.48 8.15 -1.60
CA THR A 134 6.68 6.95 -1.38
C THR A 134 6.12 6.98 0.02
N ILE A 135 4.82 6.81 0.13
CA ILE A 135 4.16 6.61 1.42
C ILE A 135 3.68 5.18 1.44
N TRP A 136 4.01 4.48 2.50
CA TRP A 136 3.68 3.06 2.60
C TRP A 136 2.93 2.79 3.89
N ALA A 137 2.15 1.69 3.88
CA ALA A 137 1.41 1.24 5.06
C ALA A 137 1.41 -0.29 5.06
N ARG A 138 1.58 -0.88 6.24
CA ARG A 138 1.58 -2.32 6.42
C ARG A 138 0.41 -2.72 7.29
N PHE A 139 -0.20 -3.83 6.92
CA PHE A 139 -1.37 -4.38 7.62
C PHE A 139 -1.08 -5.85 7.88
N ASP A 140 -1.01 -6.21 9.15
CA ASP A 140 -0.79 -7.59 9.50
C ASP A 140 -2.06 -8.38 9.20
N TRP A 141 -1.86 -9.60 8.68
CA TRP A 141 -2.96 -10.44 8.23
C TRP A 141 -3.81 -10.89 9.41
N LEU A 142 -3.13 -11.28 10.48
CA LEU A 142 -3.79 -11.67 11.72
C LEU A 142 -3.41 -10.69 12.80
N GLU A 143 -4.31 -10.51 13.73
CA GLU A 143 -4.05 -9.61 14.86
C GLU A 143 -3.26 -10.28 15.94
#